data_2affd618611c94738272d8a20ed1acb3
#
_entry.id   2affd618611c94738272d8a20ed1acb3
#
_cell.length_a   1.000
_cell.length_b   1.000
_cell.length_c   1.000
_cell.angle_alpha   90.00
_cell.angle_beta   90.00
_cell.angle_gamma   90.00
#
_symmetry.space_group_name_H-M   'P 1'
#
loop_
_entity.id
_entity.type
_entity.pdbx_description
1 polymer ?
#
loop_
_entity_poly.entity_id
_entity_poly.type
_entity_poly.pdbx_seq_one_letter_code
_entity_poly.pdbx_strand_id
1 'polypeptide(L)'
;MTKVAAALRPTGVSFALTGGCAVYARGGPETEHDVDILILEQDVPTAVKALVEAGFRAADPPEEWLTKVYDGDRLVDLIFRANERQVTPEMLDHAEEMRVGPTVMRVQHGTEVMIGKLLALEVHRCDLAALLPIARALREQIDWGRVREQTAESPYAEAFLLLCDRLGIIDEGSRSDDTAAVPGGAPADHFGGGSQNGRARSAGDRTG
;
A
#
# COMPACT_ATOMS: atom_id res chain seq x y z
N MET A 1 1.67 4.20 20.84
CA MET A 1 1.55 2.73 20.72
C MET A 1 1.52 2.03 22.07
N THR A 2 2.57 2.06 22.89
CA THR A 2 2.65 1.31 24.18
C THR A 2 1.49 1.62 25.14
N LYS A 3 1.14 2.91 25.31
CA LYS A 3 0.02 3.33 26.18
C LYS A 3 -1.33 2.83 25.69
N VAL A 4 -1.56 2.83 24.35
CA VAL A 4 -2.77 2.26 23.72
C VAL A 4 -2.87 0.76 24.01
N ALA A 5 -1.80 0.00 23.76
CA ALA A 5 -1.77 -1.44 24.02
C ALA A 5 -2.00 -1.76 25.51
N ALA A 6 -1.42 -0.98 26.42
CA ALA A 6 -1.61 -1.14 27.86
C ALA A 6 -3.07 -0.90 28.29
N ALA A 7 -3.75 0.08 27.67
CA ALA A 7 -5.14 0.39 27.96
C ALA A 7 -6.12 -0.64 27.39
N LEU A 8 -5.87 -1.12 26.17
CA LEU A 8 -6.79 -2.02 25.47
C LEU A 8 -6.67 -3.48 25.91
N ARG A 9 -5.46 -3.95 26.23
CA ARG A 9 -5.22 -5.38 26.56
C ARG A 9 -6.10 -5.92 27.69
N PRO A 10 -6.33 -5.20 28.82
CA PRO A 10 -7.18 -5.70 29.91
C PRO A 10 -8.66 -5.83 29.55
N THR A 11 -9.11 -5.18 28.48
CA THR A 11 -10.53 -5.19 28.06
C THR A 11 -10.93 -6.46 27.33
N GLY A 12 -9.97 -7.24 26.83
CA GLY A 12 -10.22 -8.40 25.97
C GLY A 12 -10.59 -8.03 24.51
N VAL A 13 -10.60 -6.74 24.16
CA VAL A 13 -10.85 -6.28 22.79
C VAL A 13 -9.71 -6.72 21.88
N SER A 14 -10.05 -7.33 20.75
CA SER A 14 -9.07 -7.65 19.69
C SER A 14 -8.75 -6.42 18.88
N PHE A 15 -7.45 -6.15 18.68
CA PHE A 15 -6.97 -5.04 17.87
C PHE A 15 -5.63 -5.36 17.21
N ALA A 16 -5.32 -4.66 16.13
CA ALA A 16 -4.02 -4.78 15.44
C ALA A 16 -3.52 -3.40 14.99
N LEU A 17 -2.20 -3.23 15.04
CA LEU A 17 -1.51 -2.06 14.50
C LEU A 17 -1.58 -2.09 12.97
N THR A 18 -1.88 -0.96 12.35
CA THR A 18 -1.94 -0.79 10.90
C THR A 18 -1.23 0.48 10.46
N GLY A 19 -1.41 0.91 9.21
CA GLY A 19 -0.92 2.16 8.70
C GLY A 19 0.60 2.35 8.78
N GLY A 20 1.03 3.57 9.10
CA GLY A 20 2.43 3.93 9.23
C GLY A 20 3.14 3.21 10.37
N CYS A 21 2.44 3.00 11.46
CA CYS A 21 2.97 2.30 12.63
C CYS A 21 3.22 0.82 12.37
N ALA A 22 2.40 0.15 11.56
CA ALA A 22 2.65 -1.23 11.13
C ALA A 22 3.87 -1.31 10.20
N VAL A 23 4.01 -0.34 9.28
CA VAL A 23 5.21 -0.22 8.43
C VAL A 23 6.48 -0.13 9.28
N TYR A 24 6.49 0.78 10.27
CA TYR A 24 7.63 0.94 11.18
C TYR A 24 7.92 -0.34 11.99
N ALA A 25 6.90 -0.96 12.54
CA ALA A 25 7.03 -2.21 13.31
C ALA A 25 7.65 -3.34 12.47
N ARG A 26 7.46 -3.33 11.14
CA ARG A 26 7.98 -4.30 10.18
C ARG A 26 9.34 -3.93 9.60
N GLY A 27 9.99 -2.87 10.12
CA GLY A 27 11.31 -2.43 9.68
C GLY A 27 11.30 -1.42 8.53
N GLY A 28 10.15 -0.85 8.23
CA GLY A 28 10.02 0.27 7.30
C GLY A 28 10.39 1.61 7.92
N PRO A 29 10.28 2.70 7.15
CA PRO A 29 10.60 4.04 7.61
C PRO A 29 9.78 4.45 8.83
N GLU A 30 10.36 5.33 9.66
CA GLU A 30 9.64 5.96 10.76
C GLU A 30 8.42 6.73 10.26
N THR A 31 7.40 6.76 11.11
CA THR A 31 6.22 7.58 10.91
C THR A 31 6.14 8.63 11.99
N GLU A 32 5.98 9.88 11.59
CA GLU A 32 5.68 11.01 12.49
C GLU A 32 4.16 11.18 12.69
N HIS A 33 3.40 10.31 12.05
CA HIS A 33 1.95 10.37 11.99
C HIS A 33 1.28 9.58 13.12
N ASP A 34 -0.01 9.59 13.07
CA ASP A 34 -0.96 9.04 14.01
C ASP A 34 -0.76 7.53 14.23
N VAL A 35 -1.28 7.03 15.33
CA VAL A 35 -1.29 5.60 15.62
C VAL A 35 -2.58 5.00 15.08
N ASP A 36 -2.47 4.22 14.01
CA ASP A 36 -3.60 3.54 13.37
C ASP A 36 -3.83 2.16 13.98
N ILE A 37 -5.03 1.92 14.51
CA ILE A 37 -5.45 0.66 15.13
C ILE A 37 -6.67 0.10 14.40
N LEU A 38 -6.57 -1.13 13.88
CA LEU A 38 -7.73 -1.88 13.42
C LEU A 38 -8.47 -2.46 14.63
N ILE A 39 -9.80 -2.34 14.63
CA ILE A 39 -10.68 -2.81 15.69
C ILE A 39 -12.04 -3.20 15.10
N LEU A 40 -12.77 -4.12 15.76
CA LEU A 40 -14.15 -4.40 15.38
C LEU A 40 -15.06 -3.23 15.76
N GLU A 41 -16.01 -2.87 14.90
CA GLU A 41 -16.94 -1.77 15.14
C GLU A 41 -17.69 -1.92 16.47
N GLN A 42 -18.13 -3.13 16.80
CA GLN A 42 -18.82 -3.44 18.07
C GLN A 42 -17.96 -3.20 19.32
N ASP A 43 -16.63 -3.24 19.19
CA ASP A 43 -15.69 -3.10 20.31
C ASP A 43 -15.26 -1.64 20.53
N VAL A 44 -15.57 -0.75 19.60
CA VAL A 44 -15.20 0.69 19.67
C VAL A 44 -15.64 1.35 20.97
N PRO A 45 -16.89 1.20 21.45
CA PRO A 45 -17.31 1.84 22.70
C PRO A 45 -16.48 1.37 23.91
N THR A 46 -16.16 0.08 23.97
CA THR A 46 -15.33 -0.50 25.05
C THR A 46 -13.90 0.03 25.00
N ALA A 47 -13.33 0.09 23.78
CA ALA A 47 -11.98 0.61 23.56
C ALA A 47 -11.87 2.09 23.90
N VAL A 48 -12.80 2.92 23.44
CA VAL A 48 -12.84 4.36 23.75
C VAL A 48 -12.93 4.60 25.24
N LYS A 49 -13.81 3.87 25.94
CA LYS A 49 -13.94 3.97 27.39
C LYS A 49 -12.62 3.67 28.10
N ALA A 50 -11.96 2.56 27.76
CA ALA A 50 -10.69 2.16 28.36
C ALA A 50 -9.56 3.17 28.08
N LEU A 51 -9.52 3.73 26.87
CA LEU A 51 -8.56 4.76 26.50
C LEU A 51 -8.80 6.06 27.28
N VAL A 52 -10.06 6.48 27.43
CA VAL A 52 -10.41 7.66 28.24
C VAL A 52 -10.03 7.46 29.70
N GLU A 53 -10.30 6.29 30.29
CA GLU A 53 -9.87 5.93 31.66
C GLU A 53 -8.33 5.93 31.80
N ALA A 54 -7.59 5.63 30.72
CA ALA A 54 -6.14 5.74 30.66
C ALA A 54 -5.63 7.17 30.37
N GLY A 55 -6.52 8.17 30.32
CA GLY A 55 -6.18 9.57 30.18
C GLY A 55 -6.06 10.07 28.71
N PHE A 56 -6.66 9.36 27.77
CA PHE A 56 -6.87 9.88 26.42
C PHE A 56 -8.12 10.76 26.36
N ARG A 57 -8.19 11.66 25.42
CA ARG A 57 -9.34 12.50 25.15
C ARG A 57 -10.04 11.98 23.88
N ALA A 58 -11.28 11.54 24.01
CA ALA A 58 -12.09 11.16 22.86
C ALA A 58 -12.48 12.39 22.04
N ALA A 59 -12.58 12.21 20.72
CA ALA A 59 -13.11 13.18 19.79
C ALA A 59 -14.20 12.53 18.94
N ASP A 60 -15.14 13.36 18.48
CA ASP A 60 -16.19 12.94 17.57
C ASP A 60 -15.79 13.37 16.16
N PRO A 61 -15.21 12.47 15.36
CA PRO A 61 -14.74 12.80 14.02
C PRO A 61 -15.91 12.86 13.03
N PRO A 62 -15.80 13.63 11.94
CA PRO A 62 -16.79 13.64 10.88
C PRO A 62 -16.81 12.34 10.06
N GLU A 63 -15.76 11.54 10.14
CA GLU A 63 -15.62 10.28 9.42
C GLU A 63 -16.45 9.17 10.07
N GLU A 64 -17.19 8.41 9.27
CA GLU A 64 -18.07 7.31 9.71
C GLU A 64 -17.37 5.93 9.74
N TRP A 65 -16.05 5.89 9.52
CA TRP A 65 -15.29 4.65 9.39
C TRP A 65 -14.18 4.48 10.44
N LEU A 66 -14.03 5.48 11.31
CA LEU A 66 -13.08 5.47 12.43
C LEU A 66 -13.59 6.31 13.59
N THR A 67 -12.94 6.14 14.74
CA THR A 67 -13.09 7.01 15.91
C THR A 67 -11.73 7.51 16.36
N LYS A 68 -11.65 8.76 16.80
CA LYS A 68 -10.39 9.43 17.16
C LYS A 68 -10.26 9.59 18.68
N VAL A 69 -9.06 9.30 19.18
CA VAL A 69 -8.67 9.66 20.55
C VAL A 69 -7.30 10.31 20.56
N TYR A 70 -7.02 11.16 21.53
CA TYR A 70 -5.79 11.93 21.63
C TYR A 70 -5.06 11.64 22.95
N ASP A 71 -3.75 11.42 22.88
CA ASP A 71 -2.81 11.41 24.01
C ASP A 71 -1.98 12.71 23.96
N GLY A 72 -2.45 13.76 24.64
CA GLY A 72 -1.96 15.11 24.40
C GLY A 72 -2.28 15.55 22.97
N ASP A 73 -1.25 15.83 22.18
CA ASP A 73 -1.37 16.21 20.76
C ASP A 73 -1.24 15.02 19.80
N ARG A 74 -1.00 13.82 20.32
CA ARG A 74 -0.83 12.62 19.49
C ARG A 74 -2.17 11.98 19.21
N LEU A 75 -2.49 11.84 17.93
CA LEU A 75 -3.71 11.21 17.45
C LEU A 75 -3.59 9.67 17.47
N VAL A 76 -4.67 9.02 17.81
CA VAL A 76 -4.87 7.57 17.66
C VAL A 76 -6.18 7.34 16.93
N ASP A 77 -6.12 6.73 15.79
CA ASP A 77 -7.28 6.36 14.97
C ASP A 77 -7.67 4.91 15.24
N LEU A 78 -8.91 4.72 15.71
CA LEU A 78 -9.54 3.42 15.88
C LEU A 78 -10.37 3.15 14.62
N ILE A 79 -9.80 2.38 13.70
CA ILE A 79 -10.35 2.13 12.37
C ILE A 79 -11.17 0.84 12.42
N PHE A 80 -12.47 0.93 12.17
CA PHE A 80 -13.38 -0.23 12.11
C PHE A 80 -13.89 -0.52 10.70
N ARG A 81 -13.61 0.39 9.75
CA ARG A 81 -13.84 0.17 8.32
C ARG A 81 -12.65 0.70 7.52
N ALA A 82 -11.89 -0.20 6.91
CA ALA A 82 -10.71 0.12 6.13
C ALA A 82 -11.00 -0.06 4.63
N ASN A 83 -10.78 0.98 3.80
CA ASN A 83 -11.06 0.95 2.36
C ASN A 83 -12.48 0.42 2.04
N GLU A 84 -13.48 1.01 2.68
CA GLU A 84 -14.91 0.66 2.56
C GLU A 84 -15.29 -0.75 3.04
N ARG A 85 -14.34 -1.53 3.57
CA ARG A 85 -14.57 -2.87 4.12
C ARG A 85 -14.55 -2.83 5.64
N GLN A 86 -15.56 -3.45 6.27
CA GLN A 86 -15.56 -3.64 7.72
C GLN A 86 -14.35 -4.46 8.17
N VAL A 87 -13.76 -4.07 9.30
CA VAL A 87 -12.77 -4.90 9.98
C VAL A 87 -13.45 -6.14 10.54
N THR A 88 -12.93 -7.31 10.19
CA THR A 88 -13.47 -8.60 10.63
C THR A 88 -12.57 -9.29 11.64
N PRO A 89 -13.10 -10.27 12.42
CA PRO A 89 -12.26 -11.08 13.32
C PRO A 89 -11.10 -11.76 12.58
N GLU A 90 -11.35 -12.27 11.37
CA GLU A 90 -10.34 -12.94 10.55
C GLU A 90 -9.19 -12.00 10.19
N MET A 91 -9.48 -10.72 9.89
CA MET A 91 -8.44 -9.72 9.62
C MET A 91 -7.54 -9.48 10.83
N LEU A 92 -8.13 -9.46 12.03
CA LEU A 92 -7.39 -9.29 13.28
C LEU A 92 -6.60 -10.55 13.67
N ASP A 93 -7.15 -11.73 13.40
CA ASP A 93 -6.51 -13.02 13.69
C ASP A 93 -5.36 -13.31 12.73
N HIS A 94 -5.42 -12.83 11.49
CA HIS A 94 -4.32 -12.89 10.55
C HIS A 94 -3.17 -11.92 10.86
N ALA A 95 -3.36 -10.94 11.77
CA ALA A 95 -2.28 -10.05 12.17
C ALA A 95 -1.26 -10.82 13.04
N GLU A 96 0.02 -10.52 12.82
CA GLU A 96 1.15 -11.22 13.43
C GLU A 96 1.54 -10.57 14.77
N GLU A 97 1.79 -11.37 15.79
CA GLU A 97 2.36 -10.86 17.04
C GLU A 97 3.82 -10.44 16.86
N MET A 98 4.09 -9.17 17.08
CA MET A 98 5.41 -8.58 16.94
C MET A 98 5.79 -7.75 18.17
N ARG A 99 7.10 -7.67 18.43
CA ARG A 99 7.61 -6.73 19.42
C ARG A 99 7.67 -5.32 18.84
N VAL A 100 6.91 -4.40 19.41
CA VAL A 100 6.85 -2.99 19.02
C VAL A 100 7.34 -2.14 20.19
N GLY A 101 8.61 -1.76 20.16
CA GLY A 101 9.28 -1.15 21.31
C GLY A 101 9.28 -2.08 22.54
N PRO A 102 8.78 -1.62 23.70
CA PRO A 102 8.76 -2.44 24.93
C PRO A 102 7.56 -3.39 25.02
N THR A 103 6.63 -3.37 24.08
CA THR A 103 5.40 -4.18 24.12
C THR A 103 5.35 -5.18 22.96
N VAL A 104 4.53 -6.23 23.13
CA VAL A 104 4.15 -7.14 22.05
C VAL A 104 2.73 -6.81 21.66
N MET A 105 2.42 -6.73 20.37
CA MET A 105 1.08 -6.46 19.88
C MET A 105 0.90 -7.07 18.49
N ARG A 106 -0.35 -7.28 18.09
CA ARG A 106 -0.66 -7.72 16.73
C ARG A 106 -0.38 -6.59 15.75
N VAL A 107 0.26 -6.92 14.63
CA VAL A 107 0.65 -6.00 13.57
C VAL A 107 0.16 -6.56 12.23
N GLN A 108 -0.57 -5.78 11.49
CA GLN A 108 -1.06 -6.15 10.16
C GLN A 108 0.09 -6.57 9.23
N HIS A 109 -0.11 -7.60 8.40
CA HIS A 109 0.91 -8.07 7.44
C HIS A 109 1.29 -7.00 6.42
N GLY A 110 2.54 -7.07 5.95
CA GLY A 110 3.07 -6.13 4.95
C GLY A 110 2.23 -6.07 3.67
N THR A 111 1.71 -7.21 3.22
CA THR A 111 0.79 -7.31 2.07
C THR A 111 -0.47 -6.47 2.29
N GLU A 112 -1.15 -6.65 3.42
CA GLU A 112 -2.39 -5.93 3.73
C GLU A 112 -2.14 -4.42 3.90
N VAL A 113 -1.02 -4.06 4.54
CA VAL A 113 -0.61 -2.65 4.68
C VAL A 113 -0.37 -2.03 3.31
N MET A 114 0.30 -2.74 2.39
CA MET A 114 0.55 -2.24 1.03
C MET A 114 -0.74 -2.10 0.23
N ILE A 115 -1.63 -3.10 0.27
CA ILE A 115 -2.96 -3.04 -0.35
C ILE A 115 -3.72 -1.80 0.15
N GLY A 116 -3.78 -1.61 1.47
CA GLY A 116 -4.46 -0.47 2.08
C GLY A 116 -3.93 0.87 1.61
N LYS A 117 -2.61 1.01 1.52
CA LYS A 117 -1.96 2.25 1.05
C LYS A 117 -2.20 2.51 -0.43
N LEU A 118 -2.23 1.47 -1.27
CA LEU A 118 -2.49 1.61 -2.70
C LEU A 118 -3.96 1.94 -2.99
N LEU A 119 -4.90 1.34 -2.27
CA LEU A 119 -6.32 1.64 -2.39
C LEU A 119 -6.70 3.04 -1.86
N ALA A 120 -5.87 3.63 -0.99
CA ALA A 120 -6.04 4.99 -0.52
C ALA A 120 -5.50 6.06 -1.48
N LEU A 121 -4.89 5.66 -2.61
CA LEU A 121 -4.46 6.59 -3.65
C LEU A 121 -5.64 7.06 -4.48
N GLU A 122 -5.71 8.36 -4.70
CA GLU A 122 -6.74 9.02 -5.50
C GLU A 122 -6.19 10.28 -6.18
N VAL A 123 -6.97 10.92 -7.04
CA VAL A 123 -6.54 12.07 -7.86
C VAL A 123 -5.92 13.21 -7.05
N HIS A 124 -6.39 13.45 -5.84
CA HIS A 124 -5.89 14.52 -4.96
C HIS A 124 -4.90 14.01 -3.89
N ARG A 125 -4.64 12.69 -3.87
CA ARG A 125 -3.78 12.04 -2.89
C ARG A 125 -2.98 10.93 -3.55
N CYS A 126 -2.08 11.30 -4.47
CA CYS A 126 -1.27 10.38 -5.26
C CYS A 126 0.23 10.66 -5.10
N ASP A 127 0.77 10.42 -3.90
CA ASP A 127 2.21 10.49 -3.67
C ASP A 127 2.85 9.12 -3.76
N LEU A 128 3.19 8.71 -4.98
CA LEU A 128 3.87 7.44 -5.24
C LEU A 128 5.29 7.42 -4.64
N ALA A 129 5.95 8.58 -4.56
CA ALA A 129 7.33 8.65 -4.05
C ALA A 129 7.39 8.30 -2.56
N ALA A 130 6.40 8.70 -1.77
CA ALA A 130 6.30 8.37 -0.35
C ALA A 130 6.12 6.85 -0.08
N LEU A 131 5.58 6.10 -1.06
CA LEU A 131 5.37 4.66 -0.93
C LEU A 131 6.61 3.83 -1.29
N LEU A 132 7.55 4.36 -2.09
CA LEU A 132 8.73 3.61 -2.54
C LEU A 132 9.64 3.14 -1.39
N PRO A 133 9.97 3.95 -0.37
CA PRO A 133 10.75 3.49 0.78
C PRO A 133 10.06 2.35 1.53
N ILE A 134 8.73 2.40 1.64
CA ILE A 134 7.92 1.35 2.28
C ILE A 134 7.99 0.06 1.47
N ALA A 135 7.75 0.14 0.15
CA ALA A 135 7.82 -1.00 -0.75
C ALA A 135 9.20 -1.67 -0.71
N ARG A 136 10.29 -0.90 -0.70
CA ARG A 136 11.66 -1.41 -0.60
C ARG A 136 11.94 -2.11 0.73
N ALA A 137 11.52 -1.50 1.84
CA ALA A 137 11.78 -2.04 3.17
C ALA A 137 10.99 -3.33 3.45
N LEU A 138 9.78 -3.44 2.90
CA LEU A 138 8.89 -4.57 3.15
C LEU A 138 8.82 -5.57 1.99
N ARG A 139 9.60 -5.43 0.93
CA ARG A 139 9.49 -6.20 -0.32
C ARG A 139 9.42 -7.71 -0.11
N GLU A 140 10.21 -8.25 0.82
CA GLU A 140 10.28 -9.68 1.15
C GLU A 140 9.10 -10.16 2.03
N GLN A 141 8.33 -9.22 2.59
CA GLN A 141 7.16 -9.47 3.43
C GLN A 141 5.84 -9.26 2.69
N ILE A 142 5.92 -8.86 1.41
CA ILE A 142 4.75 -8.53 0.58
C ILE A 142 4.54 -9.61 -0.47
N ASP A 143 3.36 -10.20 -0.47
CA ASP A 143 2.86 -11.00 -1.59
C ASP A 143 2.38 -10.06 -2.71
N TRP A 144 3.25 -9.79 -3.66
CA TRP A 144 2.99 -8.88 -4.77
C TRP A 144 1.93 -9.41 -5.73
N GLY A 145 1.76 -10.72 -5.84
CA GLY A 145 0.67 -11.32 -6.62
C GLY A 145 -0.68 -10.94 -6.04
N ARG A 146 -0.84 -11.12 -4.73
CA ARG A 146 -2.06 -10.73 -4.01
C ARG A 146 -2.29 -9.22 -4.02
N VAL A 147 -1.22 -8.41 -3.93
CA VAL A 147 -1.36 -6.95 -4.07
C VAL A 147 -1.92 -6.60 -5.45
N ARG A 148 -1.39 -7.16 -6.55
CA ARG A 148 -1.91 -6.93 -7.91
C ARG A 148 -3.38 -7.30 -8.03
N GLU A 149 -3.74 -8.49 -7.56
CA GLU A 149 -5.13 -8.98 -7.59
C GLU A 149 -6.09 -8.05 -6.84
N GLN A 150 -5.75 -7.69 -5.61
CA GLN A 150 -6.62 -6.91 -4.73
C GLN A 150 -6.72 -5.42 -5.08
N THR A 151 -5.81 -4.92 -5.90
CA THR A 151 -5.76 -3.51 -6.32
C THR A 151 -5.98 -3.32 -7.83
N ALA A 152 -6.43 -4.37 -8.53
CA ALA A 152 -6.54 -4.40 -9.99
C ALA A 152 -7.41 -3.27 -10.58
N GLU A 153 -8.42 -2.82 -9.86
CA GLU A 153 -9.33 -1.75 -10.29
C GLU A 153 -8.75 -0.33 -10.11
N SER A 154 -7.59 -0.20 -9.43
CA SER A 154 -6.98 1.10 -9.15
C SER A 154 -5.88 1.45 -10.17
N PRO A 155 -6.09 2.45 -11.05
CA PRO A 155 -5.06 2.88 -12.00
C PRO A 155 -3.83 3.46 -11.28
N TYR A 156 -3.97 4.00 -10.07
CA TYR A 156 -2.86 4.50 -9.27
C TYR A 156 -2.00 3.35 -8.73
N ALA A 157 -2.64 2.25 -8.30
CA ALA A 157 -1.94 1.05 -7.87
C ALA A 157 -1.19 0.40 -9.05
N GLU A 158 -1.80 0.31 -10.22
CA GLU A 158 -1.17 -0.19 -11.45
C GLU A 158 0.09 0.62 -11.78
N ALA A 159 -0.01 1.96 -11.78
CA ALA A 159 1.12 2.85 -12.03
C ALA A 159 2.25 2.66 -11.00
N PHE A 160 1.91 2.51 -9.72
CA PHE A 160 2.88 2.26 -8.66
C PHE A 160 3.57 0.90 -8.83
N LEU A 161 2.82 -0.16 -9.12
CA LEU A 161 3.35 -1.50 -9.33
C LEU A 161 4.28 -1.56 -10.55
N LEU A 162 3.92 -0.88 -11.64
CA LEU A 162 4.80 -0.72 -12.80
C LEU A 162 6.11 0.00 -12.41
N LEU A 163 6.02 1.05 -11.60
CA LEU A 163 7.20 1.76 -11.10
C LEU A 163 8.09 0.85 -10.26
N CYS A 164 7.50 0.06 -9.35
CA CYS A 164 8.23 -0.90 -8.53
C CYS A 164 8.93 -1.98 -9.37
N ASP A 165 8.27 -2.50 -10.41
CA ASP A 165 8.87 -3.45 -11.35
C ASP A 165 10.10 -2.83 -12.06
N ARG A 166 9.96 -1.60 -12.56
CA ARG A 166 11.04 -0.89 -13.28
C ARG A 166 12.23 -0.52 -12.38
N LEU A 167 11.97 -0.35 -11.09
CA LEU A 167 13.00 -0.07 -10.08
C LEU A 167 13.61 -1.34 -9.46
N GLY A 168 13.19 -2.54 -9.88
CA GLY A 168 13.67 -3.80 -9.32
C GLY A 168 13.32 -3.99 -7.84
N ILE A 169 12.19 -3.43 -7.40
CA ILE A 169 11.67 -3.63 -6.03
C ILE A 169 10.89 -4.92 -5.97
N ILE A 170 10.19 -5.27 -7.04
CA ILE A 170 9.44 -6.51 -7.20
C ILE A 170 10.28 -7.45 -8.05
N ASP A 171 10.56 -8.66 -7.55
CA ASP A 171 11.34 -9.65 -8.29
C ASP A 171 10.52 -10.26 -9.45
N GLU A 172 11.19 -10.59 -10.57
CA GLU A 172 10.54 -11.16 -11.76
C GLU A 172 9.85 -12.51 -11.51
N GLY A 173 10.17 -13.21 -10.41
CA GLY A 173 9.53 -14.47 -10.01
C GLY A 173 8.08 -14.32 -9.51
N SER A 174 7.59 -13.11 -9.27
CA SER A 174 6.19 -12.85 -8.87
C SER A 174 5.30 -12.42 -10.03
N ARG A 175 5.78 -12.53 -11.27
CA ARG A 175 4.95 -12.37 -12.48
C ARG A 175 4.23 -13.70 -12.69
N SER A 176 2.89 -13.73 -12.52
CA SER A 176 2.08 -14.83 -13.03
C SER A 176 2.39 -15.02 -14.53
N ASP A 177 2.60 -16.28 -14.94
CA ASP A 177 2.83 -16.73 -16.33
C ASP A 177 1.62 -16.45 -17.24
N ASP A 178 1.24 -15.21 -17.45
CA ASP A 178 0.15 -14.80 -18.33
C ASP A 178 0.65 -13.87 -19.46
N THR A 179 1.81 -14.23 -20.02
CA THR A 179 2.18 -13.73 -21.33
C THR A 179 1.99 -14.87 -22.32
N ALA A 180 0.72 -15.10 -22.70
CA ALA A 180 0.38 -15.94 -23.85
C ALA A 180 1.19 -15.44 -25.07
N ALA A 181 2.00 -16.34 -25.59
CA ALA A 181 2.81 -16.17 -26.77
C ALA A 181 2.01 -15.55 -27.93
N VAL A 182 2.45 -14.41 -28.41
CA VAL A 182 2.07 -13.92 -29.72
C VAL A 182 2.69 -14.88 -30.74
N PRO A 183 1.91 -15.60 -31.56
CA PRO A 183 2.49 -16.49 -32.56
C PRO A 183 3.22 -15.64 -33.61
N GLY A 184 4.50 -15.94 -33.77
CA GLY A 184 5.38 -15.32 -34.75
C GLY A 184 4.82 -15.43 -36.16
N GLY A 185 4.59 -14.30 -36.80
CA GLY A 185 4.40 -14.22 -38.24
C GLY A 185 5.71 -14.51 -38.95
N ALA A 186 5.68 -15.51 -39.83
CA ALA A 186 6.77 -15.97 -40.67
C ALA A 186 7.27 -14.85 -41.61
N PRO A 187 8.56 -14.88 -42.01
CA PRO A 187 9.09 -13.93 -42.99
C PRO A 187 8.61 -14.30 -44.40
N ALA A 188 8.02 -13.35 -45.11
CA ALA A 188 7.79 -13.49 -46.53
C ALA A 188 9.06 -13.11 -47.30
N ASP A 189 9.65 -14.12 -47.91
CA ASP A 189 10.69 -14.03 -48.94
C ASP A 189 10.08 -13.51 -50.26
N HIS A 190 10.98 -12.90 -51.04
CA HIS A 190 10.98 -12.67 -52.49
C HIS A 190 10.20 -11.43 -53.01
N PHE A 191 10.94 -10.53 -53.55
CA PHE A 191 11.14 -10.37 -54.99
C PHE A 191 12.24 -9.36 -55.26
N GLY A 192 13.18 -9.74 -55.97
CA GLY A 192 14.22 -9.40 -56.78
C GLY A 192 13.95 -8.46 -57.95
N GLY A 193 14.98 -7.76 -58.38
CA GLY A 193 15.14 -7.40 -59.77
C GLY A 193 15.16 -5.91 -60.08
N GLY A 194 16.31 -5.45 -60.52
CA GLY A 194 16.39 -4.58 -61.69
C GLY A 194 16.78 -3.11 -61.49
N SER A 195 18.05 -2.84 -61.50
CA SER A 195 18.81 -2.12 -62.55
C SER A 195 18.42 -0.69 -62.96
N GLN A 196 19.42 0.14 -62.84
CA GLN A 196 19.94 1.16 -63.76
C GLN A 196 19.46 2.63 -63.66
N ASN A 197 20.51 3.41 -63.43
CA ASN A 197 20.95 4.60 -64.21
C ASN A 197 20.16 5.92 -64.08
N GLY A 198 20.94 6.94 -63.82
CA GLY A 198 20.65 8.26 -64.36
C GLY A 198 21.06 9.43 -63.46
N ARG A 199 22.32 9.75 -63.45
CA ARG A 199 22.94 11.08 -63.61
C ARG A 199 22.10 12.34 -63.45
N ALA A 200 22.58 13.17 -62.61
CA ALA A 200 23.17 14.50 -62.90
C ALA A 200 22.37 15.75 -62.50
N ARG A 201 23.11 16.58 -61.71
CA ARG A 201 23.16 18.09 -61.79
C ARG A 201 21.86 18.82 -61.41
N SER A 202 21.86 19.90 -60.74
CA SER A 202 22.77 21.00 -60.39
C SER A 202 21.98 21.97 -59.47
N ALA A 203 22.69 22.53 -58.51
CA ALA A 203 22.87 23.95 -58.29
C ALA A 203 21.64 24.92 -58.31
N GLY A 204 21.62 25.79 -57.31
CA GLY A 204 20.92 27.05 -57.23
C GLY A 204 20.24 27.19 -55.87
N ASP A 205 20.81 27.75 -54.90
CA ASP A 205 21.17 29.17 -54.60
C ASP A 205 19.97 30.05 -54.35
N ARG A 206 20.07 30.72 -53.23
CA ARG A 206 19.51 31.99 -52.79
C ARG A 206 18.15 32.09 -52.11
N THR A 207 18.30 32.52 -50.86
CA THR A 207 17.71 33.73 -50.23
C THR A 207 16.19 33.90 -50.17
N GLY A 208 15.78 34.13 -48.94
CA GLY A 208 14.51 34.71 -48.55
C GLY A 208 14.37 34.58 -47.05
#